data_319a1dc540deb6b250ab8349e8bf167c
#
_entry.id   319a1dc540deb6b250ab8349e8bf167c
#
_cell.length_a   1.000
_cell.length_b   1.000
_cell.length_c   1.000
_cell.angle_alpha   90.00
_cell.angle_beta   90.00
_cell.angle_gamma   90.00
#
_symmetry.space_group_name_H-M   'P 1'
#
loop_
_entity.id
_entity.type
_entity.pdbx_description
1 polymer ?
#
loop_
_entity_poly.entity_id
_entity_poly.type
_entity_poly.pdbx_seq_one_letter_code
_entity_poly.pdbx_strand_id
1 'polypeptide(L)'
;MRRLRISAISYLNTAPLMWDFEHGRAAKSSAPGIKELFEIGYTLPSSCARELQAGKADIGIIPAAAYTQIPGLEILPDVAIASKRDVRSILLVSRLPIDEVRTVALDTSSMTSVALTKVIFEKWLGGGRTFTPMAPDIDDMLATHDAGLLIGDPALQIDRSRYYTLDLAEEWIRRTGKPFVFAFWAVRQDALQQNEIEQETPRRESRPRSGTRSGAGIDVSDLAAIFQRSRDHGLEPSSLDQISREWAPRLNLKEDDVRSYLTGNIYYYLDQPCLEGL
;
A
#
# COMPACT_ATOMS: atom_id res chain seq x y z
N MET A 1 18.03 10.78 -18.35
CA MET A 1 17.21 10.61 -17.13
C MET A 1 17.06 9.12 -16.88
N ARG A 2 17.51 8.60 -15.74
CA ARG A 2 17.27 7.20 -15.41
C ARG A 2 15.79 7.00 -15.03
N ARG A 3 15.26 5.82 -15.30
CA ARG A 3 13.93 5.47 -14.83
C ARG A 3 13.93 5.32 -13.30
N LEU A 4 12.89 5.84 -12.64
CA LEU A 4 12.67 5.64 -11.22
C LEU A 4 12.11 4.24 -10.98
N ARG A 5 12.68 3.53 -10.02
CA ARG A 5 12.29 2.16 -9.68
C ARG A 5 11.15 2.20 -8.66
N ILE A 6 10.02 1.61 -9.02
CA ILE A 6 8.84 1.51 -8.16
C ILE A 6 8.77 0.10 -7.57
N SER A 7 8.64 0.02 -6.25
CA SER A 7 8.25 -1.21 -5.54
C SER A 7 6.77 -1.12 -5.18
N ALA A 8 5.95 -1.92 -5.85
CA ALA A 8 4.51 -1.98 -5.67
C ALA A 8 4.07 -3.27 -4.96
N ILE A 9 2.87 -3.26 -4.37
CA ILE A 9 2.28 -4.41 -3.72
C ILE A 9 1.39 -5.15 -4.73
N SER A 10 1.50 -6.49 -4.76
CA SER A 10 0.74 -7.35 -5.68
C SER A 10 -0.61 -7.83 -5.12
N TYR A 11 -1.27 -7.05 -4.26
CA TYR A 11 -2.60 -7.35 -3.73
C TYR A 11 -3.70 -6.59 -4.46
N LEU A 12 -4.92 -7.14 -4.44
CA LEU A 12 -6.10 -6.54 -5.06
C LEU A 12 -6.31 -5.07 -4.67
N ASN A 13 -6.10 -4.72 -3.39
CA ASN A 13 -6.29 -3.35 -2.91
C ASN A 13 -5.35 -2.31 -3.57
N THR A 14 -4.28 -2.75 -4.22
CA THR A 14 -3.34 -1.87 -4.92
C THR A 14 -3.73 -1.67 -6.39
N ALA A 15 -4.57 -2.54 -6.97
CA ALA A 15 -4.89 -2.52 -8.39
C ALA A 15 -5.40 -1.15 -8.89
N PRO A 16 -6.31 -0.42 -8.20
CA PRO A 16 -6.70 0.91 -8.64
C PRO A 16 -5.55 1.92 -8.65
N LEU A 17 -4.60 1.82 -7.71
CA LEU A 17 -3.45 2.72 -7.64
C LEU A 17 -2.46 2.51 -8.79
N MET A 18 -2.40 1.30 -9.32
CA MET A 18 -1.49 0.90 -10.39
C MET A 18 -2.11 0.98 -11.79
N TRP A 19 -3.33 1.48 -11.91
CA TRP A 19 -4.11 1.44 -13.15
C TRP A 19 -3.37 2.01 -14.36
N ASP A 20 -2.89 3.25 -14.31
CA ASP A 20 -2.18 3.88 -15.43
C ASP A 20 -0.82 3.24 -15.70
N PHE A 21 -0.19 2.68 -14.67
CA PHE A 21 1.09 2.00 -14.79
C PHE A 21 0.98 0.67 -15.55
N GLU A 22 -0.15 -0.02 -15.42
CA GLU A 22 -0.41 -1.31 -16.05
C GLU A 22 -1.16 -1.15 -17.38
N HIS A 23 -2.17 -0.26 -17.43
CA HIS A 23 -3.11 -0.11 -18.55
C HIS A 23 -2.92 1.20 -19.32
N GLY A 24 -2.08 2.12 -18.82
CA GLY A 24 -1.85 3.42 -19.44
C GLY A 24 -1.37 3.28 -20.88
N ARG A 25 -2.11 3.87 -21.82
CA ARG A 25 -1.70 3.95 -23.22
C ARG A 25 -0.46 4.84 -23.33
N ALA A 26 0.49 4.45 -24.19
CA ALA A 26 1.57 5.35 -24.58
C ALA A 26 0.96 6.70 -25.02
N ALA A 27 1.34 7.76 -24.33
CA ALA A 27 0.78 9.08 -24.60
C ALA A 27 1.03 9.45 -26.06
N LYS A 28 -0.01 9.88 -26.77
CA LYS A 28 0.11 10.49 -28.11
C LYS A 28 0.73 11.91 -28.05
N SER A 29 1.22 12.31 -26.89
CA SER A 29 1.78 13.63 -26.57
C SER A 29 3.30 13.55 -26.56
N SER A 30 3.96 14.68 -26.74
CA SER A 30 5.43 14.83 -26.67
C SER A 30 6.01 14.64 -25.25
N ALA A 31 5.17 14.40 -24.23
CA ALA A 31 5.60 14.07 -22.89
C ALA A 31 5.97 12.58 -22.79
N PRO A 32 7.01 12.20 -22.01
CA PRO A 32 7.41 10.81 -21.83
C PRO A 32 6.25 10.00 -21.21
N GLY A 33 6.03 8.81 -21.74
CA GLY A 33 5.03 7.87 -21.20
C GLY A 33 5.44 7.33 -19.83
N ILE A 34 4.49 6.84 -19.04
CA ILE A 34 4.75 6.26 -17.71
C ILE A 34 5.84 5.16 -17.77
N LYS A 35 5.83 4.32 -18.80
CA LYS A 35 6.82 3.23 -18.99
C LYS A 35 8.24 3.73 -19.30
N GLU A 36 8.37 4.96 -19.74
CA GLU A 36 9.67 5.60 -19.99
C GLU A 36 10.24 6.21 -18.72
N LEU A 37 9.38 6.62 -17.79
CA LEU A 37 9.74 7.24 -16.52
C LEU A 37 10.03 6.23 -15.42
N PHE A 38 9.35 5.08 -15.43
CA PHE A 38 9.36 4.13 -14.32
C PHE A 38 9.74 2.70 -14.73
N GLU A 39 10.38 2.02 -13.80
CA GLU A 39 10.57 0.56 -13.79
C GLU A 39 9.82 0.01 -12.59
N ILE A 40 8.90 -0.95 -12.79
CA ILE A 40 7.97 -1.40 -11.77
C ILE A 40 8.30 -2.84 -11.38
N GLY A 41 8.50 -3.05 -10.07
CA GLY A 41 8.58 -4.37 -9.44
C GLY A 41 7.41 -4.58 -8.49
N TYR A 42 6.94 -5.82 -8.39
CA TYR A 42 5.87 -6.21 -7.47
C TYR A 42 6.40 -7.11 -6.37
N THR A 43 6.01 -6.82 -5.13
CA THR A 43 6.45 -7.58 -3.97
C THR A 43 5.41 -7.51 -2.83
N LEU A 44 5.77 -8.04 -1.65
CA LEU A 44 4.94 -7.96 -0.45
C LEU A 44 5.16 -6.64 0.31
N PRO A 45 4.18 -6.16 1.09
CA PRO A 45 4.27 -4.87 1.79
C PRO A 45 5.55 -4.68 2.62
N SER A 46 5.94 -5.68 3.42
CA SER A 46 7.17 -5.60 4.22
C SER A 46 8.44 -5.58 3.35
N SER A 47 8.39 -6.14 2.15
CA SER A 47 9.50 -6.14 1.20
C SER A 47 9.64 -4.80 0.50
N CYS A 48 8.52 -4.11 0.16
CA CYS A 48 8.57 -2.72 -0.35
C CYS A 48 9.38 -1.81 0.58
N ALA A 49 9.10 -1.86 1.88
CA ALA A 49 9.83 -1.05 2.87
C ALA A 49 11.33 -1.40 2.88
N ARG A 50 11.67 -2.71 2.85
CA ARG A 50 13.08 -3.14 2.81
C ARG A 50 13.80 -2.74 1.53
N GLU A 51 13.12 -2.76 0.38
CA GLU A 51 13.68 -2.32 -0.89
C GLU A 51 13.96 -0.82 -0.92
N LEU A 52 13.07 0.01 -0.38
CA LEU A 52 13.32 1.44 -0.19
C LEU A 52 14.50 1.69 0.75
N GLN A 53 14.51 1.03 1.91
CA GLN A 53 15.58 1.17 2.90
C GLN A 53 16.95 0.78 2.30
N ALA A 54 17.00 -0.27 1.48
CA ALA A 54 18.22 -0.75 0.83
C ALA A 54 18.60 0.03 -0.44
N GLY A 55 17.83 1.04 -0.86
CA GLY A 55 18.04 1.77 -2.11
C GLY A 55 17.85 0.94 -3.37
N LYS A 56 17.16 -0.20 -3.28
CA LYS A 56 16.79 -1.04 -4.43
C LYS A 56 15.60 -0.50 -5.19
N ALA A 57 14.71 0.22 -4.51
CA ALA A 57 13.62 1.00 -5.09
C ALA A 57 13.78 2.48 -4.72
N ASP A 58 13.25 3.35 -5.56
CA ASP A 58 13.25 4.81 -5.40
C ASP A 58 11.91 5.31 -4.85
N ILE A 59 10.82 4.65 -5.26
CA ILE A 59 9.45 4.90 -4.84
C ILE A 59 8.85 3.58 -4.39
N GLY A 60 8.04 3.59 -3.34
CA GLY A 60 7.33 2.38 -2.90
C GLY A 60 6.05 2.69 -2.16
N ILE A 61 5.08 1.77 -2.25
CA ILE A 61 3.95 1.79 -1.35
C ILE A 61 4.32 1.02 -0.09
N ILE A 62 4.61 1.76 0.98
CA ILE A 62 5.17 1.18 2.20
C ILE A 62 4.13 1.09 3.32
N PRO A 63 4.25 0.09 4.20
CA PRO A 63 3.47 0.07 5.44
C PRO A 63 3.69 1.35 6.26
N ALA A 64 2.62 1.94 6.79
CA ALA A 64 2.70 3.18 7.58
C ALA A 64 3.68 3.05 8.75
N ALA A 65 3.71 1.91 9.44
CA ALA A 65 4.65 1.65 10.53
C ALA A 65 6.13 1.61 10.11
N ALA A 66 6.43 1.45 8.83
CA ALA A 66 7.81 1.46 8.33
C ALA A 66 8.36 2.86 8.14
N TYR A 67 7.50 3.86 7.96
CA TYR A 67 7.90 5.23 7.62
C TYR A 67 8.87 5.84 8.64
N THR A 68 8.58 5.66 9.92
CA THR A 68 9.44 6.18 11.01
C THR A 68 10.78 5.45 11.14
N GLN A 69 10.95 4.32 10.47
CA GLN A 69 12.15 3.49 10.54
C GLN A 69 13.11 3.72 9.35
N ILE A 70 12.66 4.43 8.32
CA ILE A 70 13.43 4.68 7.09
C ILE A 70 13.66 6.18 6.95
N PRO A 71 14.87 6.68 7.21
CA PRO A 71 15.16 8.10 7.06
C PRO A 71 15.19 8.54 5.60
N GLY A 72 14.95 9.83 5.35
CA GLY A 72 15.05 10.42 4.01
C GLY A 72 13.94 10.01 3.05
N LEU A 73 12.79 9.61 3.56
CA LEU A 73 11.58 9.42 2.78
C LEU A 73 10.70 10.66 2.78
N GLU A 74 10.05 10.90 1.66
CA GLU A 74 9.01 11.90 1.50
C GLU A 74 7.71 11.23 1.05
N ILE A 75 6.60 11.58 1.70
CA ILE A 75 5.28 10.98 1.40
C ILE A 75 4.74 11.64 0.14
N LEU A 76 4.27 10.83 -0.83
CA LEU A 76 3.48 11.34 -1.95
C LEU A 76 2.07 11.67 -1.42
N PRO A 77 1.65 12.95 -1.49
CA PRO A 77 0.41 13.39 -0.87
C PRO A 77 -0.82 12.78 -1.54
N ASP A 78 -1.86 12.62 -0.72
CA ASP A 78 -3.22 12.25 -1.13
C ASP A 78 -3.35 10.88 -1.83
N VAL A 79 -2.42 9.94 -1.62
CA VAL A 79 -2.56 8.56 -2.12
C VAL A 79 -2.15 7.56 -1.05
N ALA A 80 -3.11 6.73 -0.62
CA ALA A 80 -2.90 5.75 0.45
C ALA A 80 -3.76 4.49 0.27
N ILE A 81 -3.52 3.51 1.11
CA ILE A 81 -4.44 2.42 1.43
C ILE A 81 -4.85 2.61 2.88
N ALA A 82 -6.09 3.03 3.06
CA ALA A 82 -6.67 3.33 4.36
C ALA A 82 -8.08 2.70 4.48
N SER A 83 -8.71 2.82 5.64
CA SER A 83 -10.12 2.53 5.80
C SER A 83 -10.78 3.47 6.80
N LYS A 84 -12.05 3.80 6.53
CA LYS A 84 -12.96 4.57 7.38
C LYS A 84 -14.04 3.69 8.03
N ARG A 85 -13.95 2.37 7.82
CA ARG A 85 -14.83 1.33 8.36
C ARG A 85 -14.08 0.00 8.43
N ASP A 86 -14.78 -1.13 8.43
CA ASP A 86 -14.17 -2.44 8.25
C ASP A 86 -13.36 -2.51 6.94
N VAL A 87 -12.18 -3.14 6.98
CA VAL A 87 -11.30 -3.25 5.80
C VAL A 87 -11.43 -4.59 5.09
N ARG A 88 -11.99 -5.61 5.73
CA ARG A 88 -12.18 -6.98 5.27
C ARG A 88 -10.90 -7.77 4.94
N SER A 89 -9.84 -7.10 4.55
CA SER A 89 -8.57 -7.71 4.12
C SER A 89 -7.47 -7.64 5.17
N ILE A 90 -7.78 -7.34 6.43
CA ILE A 90 -6.82 -7.34 7.53
C ILE A 90 -7.53 -7.89 8.75
N LEU A 91 -7.37 -9.19 8.93
CA LEU A 91 -8.15 -9.96 9.90
C LEU A 91 -7.25 -10.68 10.90
N LEU A 92 -7.62 -10.60 12.16
CA LEU A 92 -7.25 -11.61 13.14
C LEU A 92 -8.31 -12.72 13.04
N VAL A 93 -7.86 -13.94 12.80
CA VAL A 93 -8.70 -15.14 12.62
C VAL A 93 -8.41 -16.10 13.75
N SER A 94 -9.44 -16.60 14.45
CA SER A 94 -9.28 -17.45 15.62
C SER A 94 -10.31 -18.57 15.67
N ARG A 95 -9.93 -19.70 16.27
CA ARG A 95 -10.86 -20.77 16.65
C ARG A 95 -11.56 -20.53 17.99
N LEU A 96 -11.05 -19.58 18.78
CA LEU A 96 -11.56 -19.18 20.09
C LEU A 96 -12.15 -17.77 20.02
N PRO A 97 -13.03 -17.41 20.96
CA PRO A 97 -13.39 -16.01 21.18
C PRO A 97 -12.13 -15.13 21.34
N ILE A 98 -12.14 -13.93 20.80
CA ILE A 98 -10.92 -13.08 20.70
C ILE A 98 -10.33 -12.73 22.08
N ASP A 99 -11.16 -12.61 23.10
CA ASP A 99 -10.75 -12.35 24.48
C ASP A 99 -10.07 -13.56 25.16
N GLU A 100 -10.29 -14.77 24.66
CA GLU A 100 -9.67 -16.01 25.14
C GLU A 100 -8.31 -16.29 24.47
N VAL A 101 -7.99 -15.62 23.36
CA VAL A 101 -6.73 -15.80 22.60
C VAL A 101 -5.52 -15.49 23.49
N ARG A 102 -4.52 -16.39 23.52
CA ARG A 102 -3.25 -16.24 24.25
C ARG A 102 -2.04 -16.21 23.34
N THR A 103 -2.08 -16.92 22.22
CA THR A 103 -1.00 -17.05 21.24
C THR A 103 -1.45 -16.59 19.86
N VAL A 104 -0.65 -15.75 19.21
CA VAL A 104 -0.99 -15.14 17.93
C VAL A 104 0.15 -15.32 16.93
N ALA A 105 -0.14 -15.98 15.81
CA ALA A 105 0.74 -16.00 14.65
C ALA A 105 0.59 -14.69 13.86
N LEU A 106 1.70 -14.04 13.57
CA LEU A 106 1.73 -12.74 12.89
C LEU A 106 2.27 -12.87 11.47
N ASP A 107 1.49 -12.45 10.49
CA ASP A 107 1.84 -12.44 9.07
C ASP A 107 3.13 -11.63 8.81
N THR A 108 4.17 -12.32 8.33
CA THR A 108 5.49 -11.74 8.05
C THR A 108 5.50 -10.79 6.85
N SER A 109 4.45 -10.78 6.04
CA SER A 109 4.29 -9.83 4.94
C SER A 109 3.86 -8.43 5.41
N SER A 110 3.38 -8.30 6.67
CA SER A 110 2.87 -7.05 7.25
C SER A 110 3.82 -6.43 8.26
N MET A 111 3.78 -5.09 8.38
CA MET A 111 4.39 -4.32 9.47
C MET A 111 3.34 -3.54 10.25
N THR A 112 2.51 -2.76 9.55
CA THR A 112 1.47 -1.92 10.17
C THR A 112 0.43 -2.76 10.91
N SER A 113 -0.08 -3.83 10.29
CA SER A 113 -1.10 -4.68 10.92
C SER A 113 -0.53 -5.47 12.09
N VAL A 114 0.73 -5.88 12.02
CA VAL A 114 1.45 -6.48 13.16
C VAL A 114 1.54 -5.51 14.34
N ALA A 115 1.91 -4.25 14.09
CA ALA A 115 1.96 -3.23 15.13
C ALA A 115 0.57 -2.97 15.72
N LEU A 116 -0.45 -2.83 14.86
CA LEU A 116 -1.83 -2.61 15.30
C LEU A 116 -2.37 -3.78 16.12
N THR A 117 -2.11 -5.03 15.72
CA THR A 117 -2.50 -6.22 16.48
C THR A 117 -1.94 -6.18 17.91
N LYS A 118 -0.65 -5.85 18.04
CA LYS A 118 -0.01 -5.71 19.37
C LYS A 118 -0.65 -4.59 20.18
N VAL A 119 -0.91 -3.43 19.56
CA VAL A 119 -1.59 -2.30 20.23
C VAL A 119 -2.98 -2.71 20.72
N ILE A 120 -3.78 -3.39 19.88
CA ILE A 120 -5.12 -3.86 20.23
C ILE A 120 -5.06 -4.78 21.47
N PHE A 121 -4.21 -5.79 21.45
CA PHE A 121 -4.09 -6.71 22.57
C PHE A 121 -3.56 -6.04 23.83
N GLU A 122 -2.47 -5.30 23.74
CA GLU A 122 -1.82 -4.69 24.91
C GLU A 122 -2.65 -3.58 25.55
N LYS A 123 -3.27 -2.72 24.75
CA LYS A 123 -4.01 -1.57 25.30
C LYS A 123 -5.47 -1.86 25.60
N TRP A 124 -6.12 -2.77 24.85
CA TRP A 124 -7.58 -2.88 24.90
C TRP A 124 -8.12 -4.26 25.26
N LEU A 125 -7.30 -5.30 25.13
CA LEU A 125 -7.69 -6.69 25.42
C LEU A 125 -6.91 -7.32 26.58
N GLY A 126 -6.30 -6.51 27.44
CA GLY A 126 -5.70 -6.93 28.72
C GLY A 126 -4.27 -7.47 28.64
N GLY A 127 -3.58 -7.36 27.49
CA GLY A 127 -2.17 -7.71 27.35
C GLY A 127 -1.83 -9.19 27.54
N GLY A 128 -0.53 -9.48 27.67
CA GLY A 128 -0.02 -10.80 28.05
C GLY A 128 -0.13 -11.90 27.00
N ARG A 129 -0.19 -11.54 25.69
CA ARG A 129 -0.20 -12.49 24.59
C ARG A 129 1.21 -12.75 24.08
N THR A 130 1.41 -13.97 23.59
CA THR A 130 2.63 -14.32 22.86
C THR A 130 2.43 -14.16 21.38
N PHE A 131 3.38 -13.50 20.70
CA PHE A 131 3.33 -13.21 19.29
C PHE A 131 4.49 -13.90 18.54
N THR A 132 4.18 -14.66 17.48
CA THR A 132 5.17 -15.39 16.71
C THR A 132 5.06 -15.01 15.23
N PRO A 133 6.11 -14.52 14.57
CA PRO A 133 6.09 -14.29 13.12
C PRO A 133 5.94 -15.62 12.36
N MET A 134 4.99 -15.68 11.40
CA MET A 134 4.76 -16.85 10.55
C MET A 134 4.41 -16.42 9.11
N ALA A 135 4.60 -17.35 8.17
CA ALA A 135 4.09 -17.19 6.81
C ALA A 135 2.54 -17.14 6.84
N PRO A 136 1.89 -16.41 5.90
CA PRO A 136 0.45 -16.20 5.91
C PRO A 136 -0.35 -17.43 5.39
N ASP A 137 -0.25 -18.54 6.10
CA ASP A 137 -1.07 -19.72 5.91
C ASP A 137 -1.91 -19.95 7.17
N ILE A 138 -3.24 -19.84 7.05
CA ILE A 138 -4.13 -19.87 8.22
C ILE A 138 -4.17 -21.25 8.88
N ASP A 139 -4.07 -22.32 8.09
CA ASP A 139 -4.12 -23.68 8.64
C ASP A 139 -2.86 -23.99 9.45
N ASP A 140 -1.68 -23.60 8.94
CA ASP A 140 -0.41 -23.71 9.65
C ASP A 140 -0.37 -22.82 10.91
N MET A 141 -0.87 -21.58 10.79
CA MET A 141 -0.97 -20.65 11.92
C MET A 141 -1.84 -21.22 13.02
N LEU A 142 -3.05 -21.69 12.71
CA LEU A 142 -4.00 -22.23 13.68
C LEU A 142 -3.68 -23.66 14.14
N ALA A 143 -2.72 -24.34 13.51
CA ALA A 143 -2.21 -25.62 14.00
C ALA A 143 -1.37 -25.45 15.27
N THR A 144 -0.77 -24.26 15.49
CA THR A 144 0.18 -24.00 16.57
C THR A 144 -0.16 -22.80 17.46
N HIS A 145 -1.11 -21.96 17.03
CA HIS A 145 -1.54 -20.75 17.74
C HIS A 145 -3.07 -20.67 17.83
N ASP A 146 -3.56 -19.91 18.80
CA ASP A 146 -4.99 -19.68 18.99
C ASP A 146 -5.58 -18.79 17.87
N ALA A 147 -4.77 -17.86 17.37
CA ALA A 147 -5.16 -16.94 16.30
C ALA A 147 -4.04 -16.69 15.31
N GLY A 148 -4.41 -16.34 14.08
CA GLY A 148 -3.52 -15.89 13.01
C GLY A 148 -3.93 -14.54 12.49
N LEU A 149 -2.96 -13.62 12.33
CA LEU A 149 -3.14 -12.37 11.60
C LEU A 149 -2.89 -12.64 10.12
N LEU A 150 -3.84 -12.29 9.26
CA LEU A 150 -3.70 -12.30 7.81
C LEU A 150 -3.95 -10.92 7.23
N ILE A 151 -3.24 -10.60 6.13
CA ILE A 151 -3.46 -9.36 5.37
C ILE A 151 -3.67 -9.64 3.87
N GLY A 152 -4.25 -8.65 3.19
CA GLY A 152 -4.42 -8.65 1.74
C GLY A 152 -5.32 -9.77 1.22
N ASP A 153 -4.94 -10.33 0.09
CA ASP A 153 -5.72 -11.34 -0.63
C ASP A 153 -5.97 -12.62 0.19
N PRO A 154 -5.02 -13.17 0.97
CA PRO A 154 -5.29 -14.28 1.87
C PRO A 154 -6.41 -14.01 2.89
N ALA A 155 -6.48 -12.79 3.43
CA ALA A 155 -7.52 -12.44 4.39
C ALA A 155 -8.91 -12.35 3.73
N LEU A 156 -9.00 -11.90 2.47
CA LEU A 156 -10.26 -11.84 1.71
C LEU A 156 -10.86 -13.22 1.41
N GLN A 157 -10.04 -14.26 1.37
CA GLN A 157 -10.44 -15.63 1.08
C GLN A 157 -10.95 -16.39 2.32
N ILE A 158 -10.85 -15.78 3.52
CA ILE A 158 -11.29 -16.42 4.76
C ILE A 158 -12.81 -16.56 4.81
N ASP A 159 -13.29 -17.79 4.99
CA ASP A 159 -14.69 -18.06 5.32
C ASP A 159 -14.95 -17.66 6.78
N ARG A 160 -15.41 -16.45 6.97
CA ARG A 160 -15.66 -15.85 8.29
C ARG A 160 -16.77 -16.56 9.09
N SER A 161 -17.57 -17.44 8.45
CA SER A 161 -18.58 -18.22 9.16
C SER A 161 -17.98 -19.36 10.00
N ARG A 162 -16.72 -19.75 9.74
CA ARG A 162 -16.02 -20.86 10.39
C ARG A 162 -15.15 -20.44 11.57
N TYR A 163 -14.93 -19.13 11.74
CA TYR A 163 -13.96 -18.59 12.69
C TYR A 163 -14.51 -17.39 13.44
N TYR A 164 -13.97 -17.14 14.61
CA TYR A 164 -14.06 -15.83 15.24
C TYR A 164 -13.08 -14.91 14.50
N THR A 165 -13.54 -13.74 14.07
CA THR A 165 -12.71 -12.79 13.33
C THR A 165 -12.78 -11.42 13.96
N LEU A 166 -11.64 -10.71 13.98
CA LEU A 166 -11.57 -9.30 14.34
C LEU A 166 -10.99 -8.53 13.16
N ASP A 167 -11.77 -7.62 12.60
CA ASP A 167 -11.30 -6.68 11.58
C ASP A 167 -10.52 -5.57 12.29
N LEU A 168 -9.24 -5.40 11.92
CA LEU A 168 -8.37 -4.50 12.67
C LEU A 168 -8.70 -3.02 12.41
N ALA A 169 -9.20 -2.66 11.23
CA ALA A 169 -9.63 -1.29 10.96
C ALA A 169 -10.90 -0.96 11.73
N GLU A 170 -11.89 -1.85 11.72
CA GLU A 170 -13.13 -1.68 12.48
C GLU A 170 -12.84 -1.49 13.97
N GLU A 171 -11.97 -2.33 14.54
CA GLU A 171 -11.59 -2.24 15.95
C GLU A 171 -10.87 -0.92 16.28
N TRP A 172 -9.94 -0.49 15.42
CA TRP A 172 -9.27 0.81 15.56
C TRP A 172 -10.27 1.96 15.55
N ILE A 173 -11.15 2.00 14.55
CA ILE A 173 -12.14 3.07 14.39
C ILE A 173 -13.11 3.10 15.56
N ARG A 174 -13.57 1.92 16.01
CA ARG A 174 -14.44 1.79 17.18
C ARG A 174 -13.80 2.35 18.46
N ARG A 175 -12.47 2.21 18.62
CA ARG A 175 -11.73 2.66 19.80
C ARG A 175 -11.30 4.11 19.75
N THR A 176 -10.99 4.63 18.54
CA THR A 176 -10.35 5.94 18.39
C THR A 176 -11.24 6.98 17.71
N GLY A 177 -12.27 6.55 16.99
CA GLY A 177 -13.08 7.40 16.12
C GLY A 177 -12.35 7.90 14.87
N LYS A 178 -11.13 7.42 14.59
CA LYS A 178 -10.28 7.88 13.49
C LYS A 178 -10.14 6.81 12.41
N PRO A 179 -9.99 7.22 11.12
CA PRO A 179 -9.56 6.31 10.04
C PRO A 179 -8.25 5.61 10.38
N PHE A 180 -8.02 4.44 9.77
CA PHE A 180 -6.73 3.76 9.86
C PHE A 180 -6.02 3.75 8.53
N VAL A 181 -4.73 4.14 8.52
CA VAL A 181 -3.88 4.15 7.33
C VAL A 181 -2.93 2.95 7.39
N PHE A 182 -3.02 2.06 6.41
CA PHE A 182 -2.19 0.85 6.34
C PHE A 182 -0.89 1.08 5.60
N ALA A 183 -0.97 1.79 4.46
CA ALA A 183 0.16 2.05 3.59
C ALA A 183 -0.06 3.36 2.80
N PHE A 184 1.02 3.96 2.36
CA PHE A 184 1.01 5.11 1.47
C PHE A 184 2.26 5.10 0.57
N TRP A 185 2.21 5.87 -0.52
CA TRP A 185 3.36 6.03 -1.39
C TRP A 185 4.40 6.95 -0.76
N ALA A 186 5.65 6.52 -0.81
CA ALA A 186 6.80 7.31 -0.38
C ALA A 186 7.92 7.25 -1.42
N VAL A 187 8.68 8.33 -1.53
CA VAL A 187 9.83 8.47 -2.42
C VAL A 187 11.08 8.79 -1.60
N ARG A 188 12.22 8.29 -2.02
CA ARG A 188 13.52 8.62 -1.43
C ARG A 188 13.98 9.99 -1.91
N GLN A 189 14.33 10.88 -0.97
CA GLN A 189 14.81 12.23 -1.28
C GLN A 189 16.08 12.22 -2.14
N ASP A 190 17.01 11.28 -1.89
CA ASP A 190 18.24 11.16 -2.68
C ASP A 190 17.99 10.70 -4.12
N ALA A 191 16.90 9.96 -4.38
CA ALA A 191 16.52 9.57 -5.73
C ALA A 191 16.01 10.75 -6.57
N LEU A 192 15.36 11.72 -5.94
CA LEU A 192 14.94 12.97 -6.58
C LEU A 192 16.14 13.83 -6.93
N GLN A 193 17.07 14.03 -5.98
CA GLN A 193 18.29 14.82 -6.17
C GLN A 193 19.19 14.25 -7.29
N GLN A 194 19.33 12.92 -7.38
CA GLN A 194 20.11 12.27 -8.43
C GLN A 194 19.57 12.54 -9.82
N ASN A 195 18.24 12.60 -9.98
CA ASN A 195 17.61 12.94 -11.25
C ASN A 195 17.81 14.42 -11.65
N GLU A 196 17.94 15.33 -10.69
CA GLU A 196 18.28 16.74 -10.96
C GLU A 196 19.73 16.89 -11.45
N ILE A 197 20.68 16.22 -10.79
CA ILE A 197 22.13 16.31 -11.11
C ILE A 197 22.43 15.75 -12.51
N GLU A 198 21.78 14.64 -12.93
CA GLU A 198 21.97 14.07 -14.28
C GLU A 198 21.49 14.99 -15.40
N GLN A 199 20.62 15.96 -15.12
CA GLN A 199 20.15 16.96 -16.09
C GLN A 199 21.07 18.17 -16.21
N GLU A 200 21.86 18.46 -15.16
CA GLU A 200 22.80 19.59 -15.13
C GLU A 200 24.17 19.30 -15.77
N THR A 201 24.45 18.06 -16.23
CA THR A 201 25.72 17.74 -16.87
C THR A 201 25.83 18.48 -18.22
N PRO A 202 26.80 19.42 -18.41
CA PRO A 202 26.81 20.28 -19.57
C PRO A 202 27.16 19.51 -20.84
N ARG A 203 26.26 19.50 -21.81
CA ARG A 203 26.64 19.35 -23.24
C ARG A 203 27.48 20.57 -23.61
N ARG A 204 28.75 20.31 -23.97
CA ARG A 204 29.70 21.31 -24.47
C ARG A 204 29.02 22.36 -25.37
N GLU A 205 29.28 23.59 -24.92
CA GLU A 205 29.25 24.87 -25.62
C GLU A 205 28.57 24.99 -27.00
N SER A 206 27.47 25.76 -27.05
CA SER A 206 27.35 26.89 -27.99
C SER A 206 26.04 27.67 -27.80
N ARG A 207 26.21 28.95 -27.53
CA ARG A 207 25.30 30.12 -27.65
C ARG A 207 24.27 30.38 -26.55
N PRO A 208 24.26 31.60 -25.98
CA PRO A 208 23.22 32.06 -25.07
C PRO A 208 21.93 32.35 -25.86
N ARG A 209 20.85 31.69 -25.48
CA ARG A 209 19.48 32.09 -25.83
C ARG A 209 18.73 32.37 -24.54
N SER A 210 18.30 33.62 -24.42
CA SER A 210 17.29 34.07 -23.47
C SER A 210 16.00 33.30 -23.70
N GLY A 211 15.46 32.68 -22.64
CA GLY A 211 14.14 32.07 -22.72
C GLY A 211 13.98 30.92 -21.73
N THR A 212 13.20 31.15 -20.70
CA THR A 212 12.46 30.18 -19.86
C THR A 212 13.18 28.90 -19.45
N ARG A 213 13.44 28.75 -18.17
CA ARG A 213 13.86 27.52 -17.49
C ARG A 213 12.92 26.36 -17.86
N SER A 214 13.38 25.49 -18.73
CA SER A 214 12.77 24.20 -19.01
C SER A 214 13.85 23.15 -18.79
N GLY A 215 13.96 22.68 -17.57
CA GLY A 215 14.95 21.70 -17.13
C GLY A 215 14.74 21.35 -15.65
N ALA A 216 13.50 21.41 -15.18
CA ALA A 216 13.18 20.97 -13.82
C ALA A 216 13.12 19.44 -13.79
N GLY A 217 13.90 18.81 -12.90
CA GLY A 217 13.71 17.41 -12.54
C GLY A 217 12.28 17.15 -12.09
N ILE A 218 11.85 15.90 -12.11
CA ILE A 218 10.54 15.52 -11.56
C ILE A 218 10.60 15.77 -10.05
N ASP A 219 9.77 16.69 -9.56
CA ASP A 219 9.61 16.95 -8.13
C ASP A 219 8.53 16.06 -7.48
N VAL A 220 8.38 16.16 -6.17
CA VAL A 220 7.37 15.39 -5.42
C VAL A 220 5.95 15.69 -5.88
N SER A 221 5.67 16.95 -6.27
CA SER A 221 4.34 17.37 -6.73
C SER A 221 4.01 16.75 -8.09
N ASP A 222 4.99 16.70 -9.00
CA ASP A 222 4.86 16.05 -10.30
C ASP A 222 4.61 14.54 -10.15
N LEU A 223 5.39 13.88 -9.25
CA LEU A 223 5.17 12.48 -8.93
C LEU A 223 3.78 12.27 -8.33
N ALA A 224 3.41 13.05 -7.32
CA ALA A 224 2.10 12.94 -6.69
C ALA A 224 0.97 13.04 -7.72
N ALA A 225 1.04 13.98 -8.65
CA ALA A 225 0.04 14.15 -9.72
C ALA A 225 -0.07 12.90 -10.62
N ILE A 226 1.03 12.19 -10.89
CA ILE A 226 1.02 10.93 -11.66
C ILE A 226 0.30 9.83 -10.87
N PHE A 227 0.63 9.65 -9.59
CA PHE A 227 0.04 8.60 -8.74
C PHE A 227 -1.43 8.89 -8.42
N GLN A 228 -1.79 10.14 -8.15
CA GLN A 228 -3.17 10.58 -7.95
C GLN A 228 -4.02 10.31 -9.19
N ARG A 229 -3.53 10.67 -10.37
CA ARG A 229 -4.23 10.40 -11.63
C ARG A 229 -4.43 8.90 -11.87
N SER A 230 -3.42 8.07 -11.62
CA SER A 230 -3.54 6.62 -11.75
C SER A 230 -4.62 6.06 -10.81
N ARG A 231 -4.65 6.51 -9.55
CA ARG A 231 -5.73 6.20 -8.59
C ARG A 231 -7.09 6.61 -9.14
N ASP A 232 -7.24 7.85 -9.60
CA ASP A 232 -8.52 8.39 -10.05
C ASP A 232 -9.05 7.63 -11.26
N HIS A 233 -8.21 7.34 -12.24
CA HIS A 233 -8.56 6.48 -13.38
C HIS A 233 -8.88 5.05 -12.94
N GLY A 234 -8.13 4.48 -11.99
CA GLY A 234 -8.40 3.14 -11.45
C GLY A 234 -9.71 3.02 -10.68
N LEU A 235 -10.20 4.14 -10.14
CA LEU A 235 -11.49 4.20 -9.45
C LEU A 235 -12.68 4.56 -10.37
N GLU A 236 -12.44 4.80 -11.66
CA GLU A 236 -13.53 4.95 -12.62
C GLU A 236 -14.36 3.66 -12.73
N PRO A 237 -15.69 3.76 -12.95
CA PRO A 237 -16.55 2.58 -13.03
C PRO A 237 -16.07 1.51 -14.02
N SER A 238 -15.60 1.92 -15.19
CA SER A 238 -15.08 1.02 -16.23
C SER A 238 -13.80 0.29 -15.81
N SER A 239 -12.92 0.98 -15.10
CA SER A 239 -11.67 0.42 -14.58
C SER A 239 -11.95 -0.57 -13.46
N LEU A 240 -12.85 -0.22 -12.54
CA LEU A 240 -13.30 -1.13 -11.46
C LEU A 240 -13.96 -2.39 -12.01
N ASP A 241 -14.77 -2.28 -13.09
CA ASP A 241 -15.37 -3.45 -13.76
C ASP A 241 -14.28 -4.34 -14.38
N GLN A 242 -13.26 -3.75 -14.98
CA GLN A 242 -12.14 -4.51 -15.53
C GLN A 242 -11.32 -5.19 -14.43
N ILE A 243 -10.95 -4.47 -13.37
CA ILE A 243 -10.25 -5.03 -12.21
C ILE A 243 -11.06 -6.19 -11.61
N SER A 244 -12.38 -6.00 -11.45
CA SER A 244 -13.24 -7.04 -10.88
C SER A 244 -13.23 -8.31 -11.72
N ARG A 245 -13.34 -8.21 -13.05
CA ARG A 245 -13.25 -9.35 -13.97
C ARG A 245 -11.90 -10.06 -13.94
N GLU A 246 -10.81 -9.31 -13.79
CA GLU A 246 -9.45 -9.86 -13.75
C GLU A 246 -9.11 -10.54 -12.43
N TRP A 247 -9.58 -9.98 -11.32
CA TRP A 247 -9.20 -10.43 -9.98
C TRP A 247 -10.16 -11.45 -9.36
N ALA A 248 -11.45 -11.42 -9.70
CA ALA A 248 -12.44 -12.34 -9.16
C ALA A 248 -12.03 -13.82 -9.33
N PRO A 249 -11.62 -14.30 -10.54
CA PRO A 249 -11.18 -15.69 -10.71
C PRO A 249 -9.87 -16.00 -9.97
N ARG A 250 -8.97 -15.03 -9.82
CA ARG A 250 -7.67 -15.23 -9.10
C ARG A 250 -7.89 -15.47 -7.61
N LEU A 251 -8.90 -14.82 -7.04
CA LEU A 251 -9.20 -14.88 -5.61
C LEU A 251 -10.34 -15.85 -5.27
N ASN A 252 -10.94 -16.49 -6.28
CA ASN A 252 -12.14 -17.30 -6.12
C ASN A 252 -13.30 -16.52 -5.45
N LEU A 253 -13.47 -15.25 -5.84
CA LEU A 253 -14.51 -14.34 -5.40
C LEU A 253 -15.48 -14.02 -6.55
N LYS A 254 -16.62 -13.42 -6.24
CA LYS A 254 -17.52 -12.85 -7.27
C LYS A 254 -17.01 -11.45 -7.67
N GLU A 255 -17.28 -11.04 -8.91
CA GLU A 255 -16.94 -9.69 -9.40
C GLU A 255 -17.55 -8.59 -8.53
N ASP A 256 -18.81 -8.77 -8.10
CA ASP A 256 -19.50 -7.83 -7.21
C ASP A 256 -18.82 -7.73 -5.84
N ASP A 257 -18.29 -8.83 -5.29
CA ASP A 257 -17.55 -8.82 -4.01
C ASP A 257 -16.24 -8.07 -4.14
N VAL A 258 -15.51 -8.26 -5.25
CA VAL A 258 -14.28 -7.53 -5.56
C VAL A 258 -14.58 -6.04 -5.70
N ARG A 259 -15.60 -5.67 -6.50
CA ARG A 259 -16.00 -4.28 -6.68
C ARG A 259 -16.42 -3.64 -5.37
N SER A 260 -17.26 -4.31 -4.60
CA SER A 260 -17.73 -3.84 -3.28
C SER A 260 -16.58 -3.61 -2.31
N TYR A 261 -15.60 -4.52 -2.30
CA TYR A 261 -14.40 -4.38 -1.49
C TYR A 261 -13.59 -3.13 -1.87
N LEU A 262 -13.29 -2.94 -3.15
CA LEU A 262 -12.50 -1.79 -3.62
C LEU A 262 -13.19 -0.45 -3.38
N THR A 263 -14.52 -0.38 -3.48
CA THR A 263 -15.27 0.88 -3.35
C THR A 263 -15.81 1.14 -1.96
N GLY A 264 -16.05 0.08 -1.18
CA GLY A 264 -16.73 0.17 0.10
C GLY A 264 -15.81 0.02 1.32
N ASN A 265 -14.75 -0.75 1.21
CA ASN A 265 -13.88 -1.07 2.34
C ASN A 265 -12.53 -0.35 2.30
N ILE A 266 -12.00 -0.10 1.10
CA ILE A 266 -10.74 0.62 0.94
C ILE A 266 -11.00 2.10 0.70
N TYR A 267 -10.22 2.94 1.36
CA TYR A 267 -10.16 4.38 1.16
C TYR A 267 -8.78 4.76 0.62
N TYR A 268 -8.75 5.40 -0.56
CA TYR A 268 -7.52 5.58 -1.35
C TYR A 268 -6.86 6.97 -1.20
N TYR A 269 -7.37 7.78 -0.29
CA TYR A 269 -6.91 9.15 -0.11
C TYR A 269 -6.21 9.30 1.24
N LEU A 270 -5.11 10.07 1.26
CA LEU A 270 -4.41 10.47 2.47
C LEU A 270 -4.89 11.89 2.87
N ASP A 271 -6.18 12.00 3.18
CA ASP A 271 -6.80 13.25 3.59
C ASP A 271 -6.48 13.63 5.05
N GLN A 272 -6.89 14.82 5.47
CA GLN A 272 -6.62 15.32 6.82
C GLN A 272 -7.09 14.36 7.93
N PRO A 273 -8.30 13.76 7.90
CA PRO A 273 -8.69 12.75 8.88
C PRO A 273 -7.78 11.53 8.92
N CYS A 274 -7.26 11.09 7.77
CA CYS A 274 -6.30 9.97 7.68
C CYS A 274 -4.95 10.36 8.29
N LEU A 275 -4.46 11.59 8.05
CA LEU A 275 -3.22 12.10 8.68
C LEU A 275 -3.35 12.21 10.20
N GLU A 276 -4.52 12.53 10.72
CA GLU A 276 -4.78 12.54 12.16
C GLU A 276 -4.90 11.13 12.77
N GLY A 277 -5.18 10.13 11.95
CA GLY A 277 -5.23 8.71 12.34
C GLY A 277 -3.87 8.00 12.24
N LEU A 278 -2.93 8.61 11.52
CA LEU A 278 -1.58 8.10 11.30
C LEU A 278 -0.68 8.39 12.51
#